data_15c64c8a947a16a03201dbe431ed51c2
#
_entry.id   15c64c8a947a16a03201dbe431ed51c2
#
_cell.length_a   1.000
_cell.length_b   1.000
_cell.length_c   1.000
_cell.angle_alpha   90.00
_cell.angle_beta   90.00
_cell.angle_gamma   90.00
#
_symmetry.space_group_name_H-M   'P 1'
#
loop_
_entity.id
_entity.type
_entity.pdbx_description
1 polymer ?
#
loop_
_entity_poly.entity_id
_entity_poly.type
_entity_poly.pdbx_seq_one_letter_code
_entity_poly.pdbx_strand_id
1 'polypeptide(L)'
;MGVSRPGSCRAVRAAVCGVVLLGIGAAVSMGAQTGVIAGRVTTAVPGSIEPLTVTTNVDVCGETVPDESVLVDAEGGLANAVVTVVGLAAPTGAPPILVSNDGCRFQPRVQVSRPGEQIALTSADDVLHTSHAYAEDGRSLFNVAIPMPGLTITRQLTARGLIRLVCDTHTWMRGFVMASVDRAVVSAADGSFRIEDVPPGTYELRIWHEQLGVAFHAVTVATDGVTEVRVDMQPSGEVVSSRDN
;
A
#
# COMPACT_ATOMS: atom_id res chain seq x y z
N MET A 1 88.31 11.49 65.80
CA MET A 1 87.22 12.32 65.24
C MET A 1 86.89 11.83 63.86
N GLY A 2 85.89 11.11 63.64
CA GLY A 2 85.51 10.60 62.35
C GLY A 2 84.11 10.04 62.40
N VAL A 3 83.19 10.71 61.80
CA VAL A 3 81.78 10.39 61.84
C VAL A 3 81.47 9.48 60.65
N SER A 4 80.97 8.31 60.97
CA SER A 4 80.48 7.35 60.00
C SER A 4 79.01 7.68 59.55
N ARG A 5 78.76 7.71 58.28
CA ARG A 5 77.43 7.84 57.74
C ARG A 5 76.85 6.46 57.32
N PRO A 6 75.60 6.16 57.62
CA PRO A 6 74.99 4.89 57.17
C PRO A 6 74.43 4.98 55.73
N GLY A 7 74.58 3.89 55.03
CA GLY A 7 74.08 3.73 53.64
C GLY A 7 72.56 3.57 53.52
N SER A 8 72.00 4.21 52.51
CA SER A 8 70.60 4.13 52.19
C SER A 8 70.30 2.92 51.28
N CYS A 9 69.45 2.03 51.73
CA CYS A 9 68.86 0.99 50.93
C CYS A 9 67.82 1.59 49.93
N ARG A 10 68.09 1.45 48.66
CA ARG A 10 67.12 1.78 47.60
C ARG A 10 66.16 0.61 47.43
N ALA A 11 64.91 0.82 47.78
CA ALA A 11 63.80 -0.09 47.46
C ALA A 11 63.43 0.01 45.97
N VAL A 12 63.58 -1.10 45.26
CA VAL A 12 63.09 -1.26 43.85
C VAL A 12 61.58 -1.49 43.89
N ARG A 13 60.85 -0.50 43.42
CA ARG A 13 59.41 -0.66 43.21
C ARG A 13 59.20 -1.33 41.85
N ALA A 14 58.75 -2.57 41.88
CA ALA A 14 58.23 -3.25 40.68
C ALA A 14 56.89 -2.63 40.27
N ALA A 15 56.82 -2.00 39.09
CA ALA A 15 55.58 -1.54 38.48
C ALA A 15 54.91 -2.71 37.75
N VAL A 16 53.84 -3.18 38.31
CA VAL A 16 52.93 -4.16 37.61
C VAL A 16 52.08 -3.38 36.61
N CYS A 17 52.41 -3.49 35.33
CA CYS A 17 51.60 -2.97 34.22
C CYS A 17 50.39 -3.92 34.02
N GLY A 18 49.23 -3.54 34.56
CA GLY A 18 47.98 -4.21 34.33
C GLY A 18 47.48 -3.87 32.91
N VAL A 19 47.52 -4.83 31.99
CA VAL A 19 46.90 -4.72 30.69
C VAL A 19 45.39 -4.93 30.85
N VAL A 20 44.61 -3.83 30.79
CA VAL A 20 43.15 -3.88 30.72
C VAL A 20 42.78 -4.19 29.27
N LEU A 21 42.46 -5.44 29.00
CA LEU A 21 41.83 -5.83 27.74
C LEU A 21 40.36 -5.31 27.73
N LEU A 22 40.13 -4.17 27.08
CA LEU A 22 38.81 -3.73 26.73
C LEU A 22 38.27 -4.67 25.61
N GLY A 23 37.48 -5.65 26.01
CA GLY A 23 36.70 -6.46 25.09
C GLY A 23 35.62 -5.57 24.42
N ILE A 24 35.85 -5.18 23.16
CA ILE A 24 34.84 -4.57 22.32
C ILE A 24 33.84 -5.71 21.95
N GLY A 25 32.79 -5.87 22.74
CA GLY A 25 31.66 -6.71 22.41
C GLY A 25 30.96 -6.08 21.20
N ALA A 26 31.19 -6.62 19.99
CA ALA A 26 30.37 -6.32 18.84
C ALA A 26 28.95 -6.84 19.14
N ALA A 27 28.02 -5.93 19.43
CA ALA A 27 26.60 -6.24 19.46
C ALA A 27 26.20 -6.63 18.04
N VAL A 28 26.09 -7.93 17.79
CA VAL A 28 25.45 -8.45 16.57
C VAL A 28 23.99 -8.06 16.68
N SER A 29 23.58 -7.06 15.91
CA SER A 29 22.17 -6.70 15.73
C SER A 29 21.52 -7.90 15.00
N MET A 30 20.88 -8.81 15.74
CA MET A 30 20.01 -9.81 15.14
C MET A 30 18.81 -9.05 14.57
N GLY A 31 18.86 -8.74 13.28
CA GLY A 31 17.69 -8.30 12.55
C GLY A 31 16.58 -9.33 12.80
N ALA A 32 15.36 -8.87 13.13
CA ALA A 32 14.23 -9.76 13.25
C ALA A 32 14.06 -10.47 11.90
N GLN A 33 14.14 -11.81 11.91
CA GLN A 33 13.91 -12.62 10.72
C GLN A 33 12.44 -12.47 10.33
N THR A 34 12.18 -12.11 9.09
CA THR A 34 10.83 -11.89 8.54
C THR A 34 10.58 -12.87 7.40
N GLY A 35 9.34 -13.22 7.20
CA GLY A 35 8.90 -13.98 6.02
C GLY A 35 8.22 -13.08 4.99
N VAL A 36 7.72 -13.71 3.97
CA VAL A 36 7.01 -13.10 2.85
C VAL A 36 5.66 -13.80 2.69
N ILE A 37 4.60 -13.05 2.45
CA ILE A 37 3.35 -13.59 1.93
C ILE A 37 3.32 -13.27 0.44
N ALA A 38 3.27 -14.30 -0.41
CA ALA A 38 3.06 -14.17 -1.84
C ALA A 38 1.84 -14.98 -2.25
N GLY A 39 1.16 -14.57 -3.31
CA GLY A 39 0.00 -15.33 -3.72
C GLY A 39 -0.73 -14.74 -4.90
N ARG A 40 -1.91 -15.28 -5.11
CA ARG A 40 -2.80 -14.88 -6.19
C ARG A 40 -4.24 -14.78 -5.71
N VAL A 41 -4.86 -13.65 -6.00
CA VAL A 41 -6.32 -13.47 -5.87
C VAL A 41 -6.95 -13.95 -7.17
N THR A 42 -7.96 -14.81 -7.07
CA THR A 42 -8.65 -15.39 -8.23
C THR A 42 -10.15 -15.24 -8.08
N THR A 43 -10.87 -15.37 -9.20
CA THR A 43 -12.33 -15.45 -9.22
C THR A 43 -12.81 -16.30 -10.40
N ALA A 44 -13.99 -16.91 -10.28
CA ALA A 44 -14.72 -17.52 -11.40
C ALA A 44 -15.72 -16.54 -12.05
N VAL A 45 -15.85 -15.32 -11.51
CA VAL A 45 -16.72 -14.29 -12.09
C VAL A 45 -16.12 -13.82 -13.41
N PRO A 46 -16.88 -13.76 -14.50
CA PRO A 46 -16.39 -13.23 -15.77
C PRO A 46 -15.93 -11.78 -15.63
N GLY A 47 -14.84 -11.45 -16.31
CA GLY A 47 -14.39 -10.06 -16.41
C GLY A 47 -15.40 -9.17 -17.13
N SER A 48 -15.37 -7.86 -16.87
CA SER A 48 -16.15 -6.86 -17.60
C SER A 48 -15.67 -6.82 -19.05
N ILE A 49 -16.56 -7.07 -20.00
CA ILE A 49 -16.26 -7.08 -21.44
C ILE A 49 -16.97 -5.97 -22.21
N GLU A 50 -18.08 -5.46 -21.69
CA GLU A 50 -18.83 -4.38 -22.33
C GLU A 50 -18.24 -3.03 -21.97
N PRO A 51 -17.85 -2.22 -22.94
CA PRO A 51 -17.31 -0.89 -22.66
C PRO A 51 -18.39 0.05 -22.14
N LEU A 52 -17.97 1.02 -21.35
CA LEU A 52 -18.84 2.09 -20.85
C LEU A 52 -19.03 3.16 -21.92
N THR A 53 -20.28 3.61 -22.10
CA THR A 53 -20.61 4.67 -23.05
C THR A 53 -20.17 6.02 -22.51
N VAL A 54 -19.45 6.78 -23.33
CA VAL A 54 -19.07 8.17 -23.05
C VAL A 54 -20.22 9.08 -23.41
N THR A 55 -20.65 9.91 -22.48
CA THR A 55 -21.82 10.80 -22.65
C THR A 55 -21.47 12.27 -22.80
N THR A 56 -20.20 12.64 -22.59
CA THR A 56 -19.71 14.02 -22.73
C THR A 56 -18.24 14.04 -23.15
N ASN A 57 -17.78 15.08 -23.81
CA ASN A 57 -16.41 15.24 -24.33
C ASN A 57 -15.95 14.06 -25.22
N VAL A 58 -16.85 13.58 -26.09
CA VAL A 58 -16.61 12.42 -26.98
C VAL A 58 -15.42 12.68 -27.92
N ASP A 59 -15.15 13.92 -28.26
CA ASP A 59 -14.02 14.36 -29.08
C ASP A 59 -12.67 14.11 -28.44
N VAL A 60 -12.60 14.06 -27.10
CA VAL A 60 -11.39 13.77 -26.34
C VAL A 60 -11.38 12.35 -25.77
N CYS A 61 -12.51 11.93 -25.18
CA CYS A 61 -12.64 10.64 -24.49
C CYS A 61 -12.97 9.46 -25.41
N GLY A 62 -13.34 9.70 -26.67
CA GLY A 62 -13.88 8.68 -27.56
C GLY A 62 -15.37 8.38 -27.29
N GLU A 63 -15.96 7.46 -28.03
CA GLU A 63 -17.36 7.07 -27.86
C GLU A 63 -17.56 6.12 -26.67
N THR A 64 -16.51 5.36 -26.34
CA THR A 64 -16.52 4.38 -25.25
C THR A 64 -15.18 4.34 -24.51
N VAL A 65 -15.20 3.91 -23.26
CA VAL A 65 -14.00 3.57 -22.47
C VAL A 65 -14.13 2.15 -21.92
N PRO A 66 -13.02 1.43 -21.68
CA PRO A 66 -13.06 0.11 -21.08
C PRO A 66 -13.75 0.14 -19.71
N ASP A 67 -14.60 -0.86 -19.44
CA ASP A 67 -15.05 -1.12 -18.08
C ASP A 67 -13.96 -1.91 -17.34
N GLU A 68 -13.33 -1.28 -16.36
CA GLU A 68 -12.26 -1.85 -15.53
C GLU A 68 -12.78 -2.33 -14.15
N SER A 69 -14.10 -2.44 -13.99
CA SER A 69 -14.69 -2.81 -12.70
C SER A 69 -14.43 -4.24 -12.28
N VAL A 70 -14.25 -5.17 -13.25
CA VAL A 70 -13.80 -6.55 -13.01
C VAL A 70 -12.78 -6.92 -14.08
N LEU A 71 -11.52 -6.92 -13.76
CA LEU A 71 -10.44 -7.33 -14.65
C LEU A 71 -9.94 -8.71 -14.25
N VAL A 72 -10.10 -9.68 -15.13
CA VAL A 72 -9.73 -11.08 -14.91
C VAL A 72 -8.89 -11.58 -16.07
N ASP A 73 -7.75 -12.20 -15.77
CA ASP A 73 -6.91 -12.82 -16.79
C ASP A 73 -7.43 -14.20 -17.24
N ALA A 74 -6.75 -14.82 -18.21
CA ALA A 74 -7.17 -16.10 -18.78
C ALA A 74 -7.16 -17.26 -17.77
N GLU A 75 -6.37 -17.16 -16.71
CA GLU A 75 -6.23 -18.15 -15.62
C GLU A 75 -7.09 -17.81 -14.39
N GLY A 76 -7.99 -16.83 -14.49
CA GLY A 76 -8.89 -16.41 -13.41
C GLY A 76 -8.25 -15.48 -12.38
N GLY A 77 -7.08 -14.90 -12.66
CA GLY A 77 -6.43 -13.92 -11.79
C GLY A 77 -7.18 -12.60 -11.76
N LEU A 78 -7.52 -12.13 -10.57
CA LEU A 78 -8.32 -10.92 -10.34
C LEU A 78 -7.41 -9.73 -10.05
N ALA A 79 -7.39 -8.75 -10.94
CA ALA A 79 -6.69 -7.48 -10.75
C ALA A 79 -7.44 -6.56 -9.78
N ASN A 80 -6.73 -5.54 -9.28
CA ASN A 80 -7.30 -4.46 -8.46
C ASN A 80 -7.93 -4.91 -7.13
N ALA A 81 -7.65 -6.11 -6.66
CA ALA A 81 -8.02 -6.52 -5.31
C ALA A 81 -7.01 -5.96 -4.30
N VAL A 82 -7.48 -5.41 -3.19
CA VAL A 82 -6.64 -4.93 -2.09
C VAL A 82 -6.49 -6.04 -1.06
N VAL A 83 -5.27 -6.51 -0.85
CA VAL A 83 -4.91 -7.51 0.15
C VAL A 83 -4.29 -6.80 1.35
N THR A 84 -4.93 -6.88 2.51
CA THR A 84 -4.50 -6.25 3.77
C THR A 84 -4.15 -7.33 4.79
N VAL A 85 -2.99 -7.23 5.43
CA VAL A 85 -2.61 -8.07 6.59
C VAL A 85 -3.10 -7.39 7.85
N VAL A 86 -4.18 -7.88 8.44
CA VAL A 86 -4.81 -7.28 9.61
C VAL A 86 -3.85 -7.28 10.80
N GLY A 87 -3.66 -6.12 11.42
CA GLY A 87 -2.79 -5.93 12.58
C GLY A 87 -1.29 -5.78 12.26
N LEU A 88 -0.87 -5.93 11.02
CA LEU A 88 0.52 -5.65 10.61
C LEU A 88 0.63 -4.20 10.16
N ALA A 89 1.32 -3.37 10.94
CA ALA A 89 1.44 -1.95 10.64
C ALA A 89 2.05 -1.68 9.24
N ALA A 90 1.41 -0.79 8.49
CA ALA A 90 1.98 -0.31 7.23
C ALA A 90 3.20 0.60 7.50
N PRO A 91 4.21 0.63 6.61
CA PRO A 91 5.32 1.57 6.70
C PRO A 91 4.81 3.02 6.64
N THR A 92 5.56 3.94 7.24
CA THR A 92 5.24 5.38 7.26
C THR A 92 6.19 6.15 6.34
N GLY A 93 5.77 7.37 5.92
CA GLY A 93 6.63 8.27 5.17
C GLY A 93 6.74 7.90 3.69
N ALA A 94 5.75 7.19 3.15
CA ALA A 94 5.67 6.97 1.72
C ALA A 94 5.49 8.31 0.96
N PRO A 95 6.00 8.43 -0.28
CA PRO A 95 5.69 9.57 -1.13
C PRO A 95 4.18 9.63 -1.41
N PRO A 96 3.66 10.79 -1.85
CA PRO A 96 2.27 10.89 -2.28
C PRO A 96 1.95 9.81 -3.32
N ILE A 97 0.81 9.15 -3.18
CA ILE A 97 0.29 8.31 -4.25
C ILE A 97 -0.16 9.23 -5.41
N LEU A 98 0.03 8.76 -6.64
CA LEU A 98 -0.34 9.53 -7.83
C LEU A 98 -1.57 8.92 -8.49
N VAL A 99 -2.58 9.76 -8.77
CA VAL A 99 -3.72 9.43 -9.62
C VAL A 99 -3.75 10.39 -10.80
N SER A 100 -3.70 9.86 -12.01
CA SER A 100 -3.85 10.61 -13.25
C SER A 100 -5.22 10.34 -13.87
N ASN A 101 -5.86 11.37 -14.42
CA ASN A 101 -6.89 11.19 -15.43
C ASN A 101 -6.16 10.89 -16.75
N ASP A 102 -6.37 9.71 -17.31
CA ASP A 102 -5.71 9.28 -18.53
C ASP A 102 -6.67 8.40 -19.36
N GLY A 103 -6.94 8.83 -20.58
CA GLY A 103 -7.98 8.23 -21.43
C GLY A 103 -9.37 8.29 -20.77
N CYS A 104 -9.66 9.40 -20.07
CA CYS A 104 -10.90 9.64 -19.34
C CYS A 104 -11.24 8.53 -18.31
N ARG A 105 -10.19 8.08 -17.59
CA ARG A 105 -10.25 7.12 -16.48
C ARG A 105 -9.29 7.58 -15.38
N PHE A 106 -9.54 7.17 -14.14
CA PHE A 106 -8.56 7.31 -13.06
C PHE A 106 -7.52 6.19 -13.17
N GLN A 107 -6.23 6.56 -13.30
CA GLN A 107 -5.11 5.63 -13.40
C GLN A 107 -4.05 5.91 -12.33
N PRO A 108 -3.62 4.89 -11.54
CA PRO A 108 -4.23 3.56 -11.42
C PRO A 108 -5.64 3.62 -10.83
N ARG A 109 -6.49 2.65 -11.19
CA ARG A 109 -7.87 2.55 -10.70
C ARG A 109 -7.95 2.35 -9.19
N VAL A 110 -7.10 1.47 -8.65
CA VAL A 110 -7.08 1.12 -7.22
C VAL A 110 -5.69 1.34 -6.65
N GLN A 111 -5.60 1.98 -5.49
CA GLN A 111 -4.35 2.21 -4.78
C GLN A 111 -4.52 1.99 -3.27
N VAL A 112 -3.39 1.85 -2.59
CA VAL A 112 -3.32 1.81 -1.12
C VAL A 112 -2.51 3.00 -0.63
N SER A 113 -2.90 3.54 0.52
CA SER A 113 -2.20 4.62 1.21
C SER A 113 -2.46 4.51 2.71
N ARG A 114 -1.93 5.44 3.49
CA ARG A 114 -2.24 5.57 4.92
C ARG A 114 -3.11 6.80 5.17
N PRO A 115 -3.97 6.75 6.19
CA PRO A 115 -4.62 7.96 6.67
C PRO A 115 -3.59 9.02 7.06
N GLY A 116 -3.77 10.24 6.58
CA GLY A 116 -2.87 11.35 6.82
C GLY A 116 -1.76 11.53 5.78
N GLU A 117 -1.53 10.56 4.89
CA GLU A 117 -0.62 10.70 3.75
C GLU A 117 -1.27 11.50 2.61
N GLN A 118 -0.52 11.77 1.57
CA GLN A 118 -0.92 12.65 0.48
C GLN A 118 -1.25 11.87 -0.78
N ILE A 119 -2.21 12.41 -1.54
CA ILE A 119 -2.51 12.03 -2.92
C ILE A 119 -2.20 13.20 -3.85
N ALA A 120 -1.46 12.93 -4.91
CA ALA A 120 -1.23 13.85 -6.02
C ALA A 120 -2.20 13.51 -7.16
N LEU A 121 -2.92 14.51 -7.64
CA LEU A 121 -3.96 14.39 -8.65
C LEU A 121 -3.51 15.18 -9.89
N THR A 122 -3.50 14.54 -11.06
CA THR A 122 -3.09 15.15 -12.32
C THR A 122 -3.97 14.68 -13.47
N SER A 123 -3.75 15.21 -14.68
CA SER A 123 -4.42 14.78 -15.91
C SER A 123 -3.42 14.69 -17.07
N ALA A 124 -3.59 13.70 -17.93
CA ALA A 124 -3.00 13.61 -19.26
C ALA A 124 -3.98 14.07 -20.35
N ASP A 125 -5.29 14.10 -20.05
CA ASP A 125 -6.34 14.44 -21.01
C ASP A 125 -6.50 15.96 -21.15
N ASP A 126 -6.74 16.42 -22.38
CA ASP A 126 -6.99 17.84 -22.70
C ASP A 126 -8.48 18.19 -22.55
N VAL A 127 -9.00 17.92 -21.36
CA VAL A 127 -10.39 18.20 -20.95
C VAL A 127 -10.46 18.41 -19.44
N LEU A 128 -11.45 19.17 -19.00
CA LEU A 128 -11.70 19.36 -17.56
C LEU A 128 -12.13 18.04 -16.91
N HIS A 129 -11.36 17.61 -15.93
CA HIS A 129 -11.76 16.58 -14.98
C HIS A 129 -11.95 17.16 -13.58
N THR A 130 -12.75 16.49 -12.77
CA THR A 130 -12.73 16.66 -11.30
C THR A 130 -12.26 15.38 -10.64
N SER A 131 -11.58 15.51 -9.51
CA SER A 131 -11.31 14.41 -8.60
C SER A 131 -12.06 14.68 -7.31
N HIS A 132 -13.26 14.14 -7.20
CA HIS A 132 -14.12 14.27 -6.03
C HIS A 132 -13.97 13.01 -5.17
N ALA A 133 -13.41 13.17 -3.97
CA ALA A 133 -13.15 12.07 -3.04
C ALA A 133 -14.24 11.99 -1.99
N TYR A 134 -14.76 10.79 -1.77
CA TYR A 134 -15.73 10.48 -0.74
C TYR A 134 -15.20 9.40 0.19
N ALA A 135 -15.39 9.59 1.49
CA ALA A 135 -15.19 8.54 2.48
C ALA A 135 -16.30 7.46 2.36
N GLU A 136 -16.09 6.32 3.00
CA GLU A 136 -17.01 5.18 2.97
C GLU A 136 -18.42 5.52 3.49
N ASP A 137 -18.51 6.48 4.44
CA ASP A 137 -19.76 7.02 4.97
C ASP A 137 -20.47 8.03 4.02
N GLY A 138 -19.93 8.27 2.83
CA GLY A 138 -20.46 9.21 1.83
C GLY A 138 -20.05 10.67 2.05
N ARG A 139 -19.29 10.99 3.08
CA ARG A 139 -18.83 12.35 3.36
C ARG A 139 -17.76 12.77 2.33
N SER A 140 -17.96 13.93 1.71
CA SER A 140 -16.96 14.53 0.81
C SER A 140 -15.71 14.93 1.59
N LEU A 141 -14.55 14.52 1.08
CA LEU A 141 -13.23 14.83 1.63
C LEU A 141 -12.62 16.05 0.94
N PHE A 142 -12.66 16.03 -0.38
CA PHE A 142 -12.25 17.13 -1.24
C PHE A 142 -12.86 16.99 -2.64
N ASN A 143 -12.94 18.10 -3.36
CA ASN A 143 -13.25 18.14 -4.79
C ASN A 143 -12.23 19.04 -5.48
N VAL A 144 -11.54 18.53 -6.48
CA VAL A 144 -10.44 19.19 -7.17
C VAL A 144 -10.71 19.21 -8.66
N ALA A 145 -10.78 20.41 -9.26
CA ALA A 145 -10.83 20.58 -10.70
C ALA A 145 -9.42 20.57 -11.31
N ILE A 146 -9.22 19.78 -12.36
CA ILE A 146 -7.99 19.70 -13.14
C ILE A 146 -8.33 20.06 -14.58
N PRO A 147 -8.18 21.36 -14.95
CA PRO A 147 -8.68 21.90 -16.22
C PRO A 147 -7.77 21.63 -17.42
N MET A 148 -6.53 21.19 -17.20
CA MET A 148 -5.54 21.01 -18.27
C MET A 148 -4.51 19.94 -17.94
N PRO A 149 -3.89 19.33 -18.96
CA PRO A 149 -2.83 18.35 -18.78
C PRO A 149 -1.63 18.91 -17.98
N GLY A 150 -0.98 18.04 -17.22
CA GLY A 150 0.26 18.35 -16.48
C GLY A 150 0.08 19.16 -15.19
N LEU A 151 -1.11 19.72 -14.92
CA LEU A 151 -1.40 20.34 -13.63
C LEU A 151 -1.48 19.24 -12.56
N THR A 152 -0.72 19.41 -11.48
CA THR A 152 -0.73 18.49 -10.34
C THR A 152 -1.17 19.19 -9.07
N ILE A 153 -2.17 18.66 -8.41
CA ILE A 153 -2.74 19.19 -7.17
C ILE A 153 -2.67 18.13 -6.08
N THR A 154 -2.06 18.46 -4.94
CA THR A 154 -1.91 17.54 -3.82
C THR A 154 -2.99 17.79 -2.76
N ARG A 155 -3.52 16.71 -2.19
CA ARG A 155 -4.47 16.71 -1.07
C ARG A 155 -4.05 15.69 -0.01
N GLN A 156 -4.48 15.93 1.21
CA GLN A 156 -4.28 14.99 2.32
C GLN A 156 -5.45 14.01 2.42
N LEU A 157 -5.16 12.72 2.60
CA LEU A 157 -6.16 11.67 2.82
C LEU A 157 -6.54 11.64 4.30
N THR A 158 -7.61 12.33 4.68
CA THR A 158 -8.03 12.50 6.08
C THR A 158 -8.93 11.39 6.61
N ALA A 159 -9.42 10.50 5.75
CA ALA A 159 -10.28 9.38 6.12
C ALA A 159 -9.49 8.08 6.29
N ARG A 160 -10.06 7.12 7.01
CA ARG A 160 -9.65 5.71 7.08
C ARG A 160 -10.65 4.87 6.30
N GLY A 161 -10.21 3.70 5.84
CA GLY A 161 -11.04 2.78 5.06
C GLY A 161 -11.06 3.13 3.58
N LEU A 162 -12.14 2.77 2.93
CA LEU A 162 -12.30 2.98 1.50
C LEU A 162 -12.59 4.45 1.18
N ILE A 163 -11.81 5.02 0.28
CA ILE A 163 -12.05 6.33 -0.31
C ILE A 163 -12.40 6.11 -1.78
N ARG A 164 -13.55 6.60 -2.21
CA ARG A 164 -14.00 6.55 -3.61
C ARG A 164 -13.69 7.87 -4.30
N LEU A 165 -13.06 7.80 -5.46
CA LEU A 165 -12.84 8.91 -6.38
C LEU A 165 -13.87 8.84 -7.50
N VAL A 166 -14.50 9.96 -7.81
CA VAL A 166 -15.40 10.12 -8.96
C VAL A 166 -15.08 11.40 -9.70
N CYS A 167 -15.44 11.48 -10.98
CA CYS A 167 -15.44 12.71 -11.73
C CYS A 167 -16.88 13.22 -11.87
N ASP A 168 -17.14 14.47 -11.45
CA ASP A 168 -18.50 15.06 -11.54
C ASP A 168 -18.90 15.33 -12.98
N THR A 169 -17.93 15.54 -13.90
CA THR A 169 -18.15 15.77 -15.33
C THR A 169 -18.33 14.45 -16.09
N HIS A 170 -17.59 13.41 -15.73
CA HIS A 170 -17.52 12.14 -16.43
C HIS A 170 -18.01 11.01 -15.51
N THR A 171 -19.30 10.76 -15.47
CA THR A 171 -19.96 9.91 -14.48
C THR A 171 -19.52 8.44 -14.50
N TRP A 172 -18.88 7.99 -15.57
CA TRP A 172 -18.29 6.65 -15.68
C TRP A 172 -16.94 6.52 -14.98
N MET A 173 -16.24 7.64 -14.69
CA MET A 173 -14.92 7.61 -14.07
C MET A 173 -15.02 7.28 -12.58
N ARG A 174 -14.40 6.18 -12.19
CA ARG A 174 -14.30 5.72 -10.80
C ARG A 174 -12.89 5.29 -10.47
N GLY A 175 -12.44 5.59 -9.25
CA GLY A 175 -11.19 5.13 -8.68
C GLY A 175 -11.34 4.89 -7.18
N PHE A 176 -10.40 4.16 -6.58
CA PHE A 176 -10.47 3.76 -5.19
C PHE A 176 -9.11 3.88 -4.50
N VAL A 177 -9.11 4.35 -3.27
CA VAL A 177 -7.94 4.35 -2.40
C VAL A 177 -8.31 3.67 -1.08
N MET A 178 -7.62 2.59 -0.74
CA MET A 178 -7.73 1.99 0.58
C MET A 178 -6.75 2.68 1.52
N ALA A 179 -7.26 3.57 2.38
CA ALA A 179 -6.48 4.27 3.39
C ALA A 179 -6.38 3.42 4.66
N SER A 180 -5.34 2.59 4.76
CA SER A 180 -5.16 1.61 5.84
C SER A 180 -3.98 1.94 6.74
N VAL A 181 -4.12 1.69 8.04
CA VAL A 181 -3.00 1.67 8.99
C VAL A 181 -2.28 0.33 8.96
N ASP A 182 -2.95 -0.71 8.48
CA ASP A 182 -2.41 -2.04 8.27
C ASP A 182 -1.76 -2.14 6.89
N ARG A 183 -0.73 -2.98 6.78
CA ARG A 183 0.00 -3.20 5.53
C ARG A 183 -0.91 -3.81 4.47
N ALA A 184 -0.99 -3.14 3.34
CA ALA A 184 -1.84 -3.55 2.22
C ALA A 184 -1.10 -3.40 0.90
N VAL A 185 -1.48 -4.23 -0.08
CA VAL A 185 -1.01 -4.18 -1.47
C VAL A 185 -2.20 -4.37 -2.41
N VAL A 186 -2.04 -3.96 -3.66
CA VAL A 186 -3.02 -4.19 -4.73
C VAL A 186 -2.54 -5.35 -5.58
N SER A 187 -3.44 -6.26 -5.95
CA SER A 187 -3.12 -7.35 -6.87
C SER A 187 -2.84 -6.82 -8.28
N ALA A 188 -1.84 -7.41 -8.93
CA ALA A 188 -1.44 -7.10 -10.29
C ALA A 188 -2.48 -7.60 -11.31
N ALA A 189 -2.24 -7.34 -12.60
CA ALA A 189 -3.15 -7.72 -13.70
C ALA A 189 -3.43 -9.23 -13.78
N ASP A 190 -2.49 -10.05 -13.32
CA ASP A 190 -2.61 -11.51 -13.24
C ASP A 190 -3.15 -11.99 -11.87
N GLY A 191 -3.59 -11.07 -11.01
CA GLY A 191 -4.04 -11.36 -9.66
C GLY A 191 -2.93 -11.58 -8.64
N SER A 192 -1.66 -11.58 -9.03
CA SER A 192 -0.54 -11.80 -8.12
C SER A 192 -0.37 -10.66 -7.13
N PHE A 193 0.10 -11.00 -5.93
CA PHE A 193 0.48 -10.03 -4.91
C PHE A 193 1.67 -10.53 -4.09
N ARG A 194 2.40 -9.60 -3.45
CA ARG A 194 3.52 -9.89 -2.59
C ARG A 194 3.63 -8.90 -1.45
N ILE A 195 3.80 -9.40 -0.22
CA ILE A 195 3.95 -8.62 1.01
C ILE A 195 5.22 -9.06 1.69
N GLU A 196 6.20 -8.16 1.72
CA GLU A 196 7.53 -8.37 2.30
C GLU A 196 7.55 -8.05 3.80
N ASP A 197 8.61 -8.45 4.48
CA ASP A 197 8.92 -8.11 5.87
C ASP A 197 7.79 -8.42 6.86
N VAL A 198 7.17 -9.57 6.72
CA VAL A 198 6.11 -10.05 7.62
C VAL A 198 6.75 -10.82 8.77
N PRO A 199 6.64 -10.40 10.03
CA PRO A 199 7.11 -11.18 11.16
C PRO A 199 6.46 -12.57 11.18
N PRO A 200 7.15 -13.61 11.68
CA PRO A 200 6.54 -14.92 11.88
C PRO A 200 5.31 -14.84 12.77
N GLY A 201 4.22 -15.51 12.38
CA GLY A 201 2.97 -15.46 13.13
C GLY A 201 1.77 -15.89 12.29
N THR A 202 0.61 -15.92 12.92
CA THR A 202 -0.66 -16.18 12.24
C THR A 202 -1.42 -14.86 12.07
N TYR A 203 -1.85 -14.61 10.86
CA TYR A 203 -2.53 -13.39 10.45
C TYR A 203 -3.85 -13.71 9.76
N GLU A 204 -4.73 -12.73 9.74
CA GLU A 204 -5.88 -12.70 8.86
C GLU A 204 -5.57 -11.76 7.67
N LEU A 205 -5.74 -12.24 6.47
CA LEU A 205 -5.78 -11.42 5.26
C LEU A 205 -7.22 -10.99 5.03
N ARG A 206 -7.44 -9.68 4.87
CA ARG A 206 -8.70 -9.11 4.39
C ARG A 206 -8.48 -8.71 2.93
N ILE A 207 -9.27 -9.29 2.03
CA ILE A 207 -9.21 -9.02 0.60
C ILE A 207 -10.48 -8.25 0.22
N TRP A 208 -10.31 -7.06 -0.37
CA TRP A 208 -11.40 -6.23 -0.86
C TRP A 208 -11.33 -6.07 -2.37
N HIS A 209 -12.47 -6.12 -3.04
CA HIS A 209 -12.61 -5.78 -4.45
C HIS A 209 -13.92 -5.03 -4.68
N GLU A 210 -13.93 -4.00 -5.57
CA GLU A 210 -15.06 -3.08 -5.75
C GLU A 210 -16.39 -3.76 -6.11
N GLN A 211 -16.37 -4.88 -6.85
CA GLN A 211 -17.53 -5.60 -7.29
C GLN A 211 -17.80 -6.88 -6.49
N LEU A 212 -16.76 -7.49 -5.94
CA LEU A 212 -16.89 -8.79 -5.25
C LEU A 212 -16.97 -8.63 -3.71
N GLY A 213 -16.80 -7.41 -3.19
CA GLY A 213 -16.90 -7.14 -1.77
C GLY A 213 -15.65 -7.57 -0.99
N VAL A 214 -15.83 -8.26 0.13
CA VAL A 214 -14.74 -8.61 1.06
C VAL A 214 -14.68 -10.12 1.28
N ALA A 215 -13.46 -10.66 1.24
CA ALA A 215 -13.15 -12.01 1.66
C ALA A 215 -12.09 -11.99 2.78
N PHE A 216 -12.02 -13.06 3.57
CA PHE A 216 -11.03 -13.26 4.63
C PHE A 216 -10.30 -14.58 4.44
N HIS A 217 -9.00 -14.60 4.76
CA HIS A 217 -8.17 -15.78 4.65
C HIS A 217 -7.14 -15.82 5.79
N ALA A 218 -7.07 -16.91 6.54
CA ALA A 218 -6.06 -17.10 7.58
C ALA A 218 -4.74 -17.59 6.98
N VAL A 219 -3.61 -17.01 7.40
CA VAL A 219 -2.27 -17.40 6.93
C VAL A 219 -1.30 -17.48 8.09
N THR A 220 -0.42 -18.50 8.07
CA THR A 220 0.67 -18.63 9.03
C THR A 220 2.00 -18.43 8.31
N VAL A 221 2.74 -17.39 8.72
CA VAL A 221 4.03 -17.01 8.16
C VAL A 221 5.14 -17.62 8.99
N ALA A 222 6.02 -18.35 8.34
CA ALA A 222 7.24 -18.89 8.94
C ALA A 222 8.41 -17.89 8.84
N THR A 223 9.45 -18.14 9.63
CA THR A 223 10.71 -17.40 9.56
C THR A 223 11.41 -17.69 8.22
N ASP A 224 11.96 -16.67 7.58
CA ASP A 224 12.85 -16.78 6.39
C ASP A 224 12.24 -17.57 5.22
N GLY A 225 10.94 -17.51 5.01
CA GLY A 225 10.26 -18.24 3.95
C GLY A 225 9.26 -17.42 3.17
N VAL A 226 8.84 -17.98 2.04
CA VAL A 226 7.67 -17.48 1.29
C VAL A 226 6.48 -18.36 1.65
N THR A 227 5.43 -17.74 2.16
CA THR A 227 4.14 -18.39 2.39
C THR A 227 3.25 -18.12 1.18
N GLU A 228 3.01 -19.15 0.39
CA GLU A 228 2.17 -19.08 -0.79
C GLU A 228 0.69 -19.16 -0.41
N VAL A 229 -0.11 -18.23 -0.97
CA VAL A 229 -1.54 -18.10 -0.69
C VAL A 229 -2.33 -17.99 -2.00
N ARG A 230 -3.45 -18.70 -2.08
CA ARG A 230 -4.44 -18.51 -3.14
C ARG A 230 -5.79 -18.18 -2.50
N VAL A 231 -6.38 -17.06 -2.89
CA VAL A 231 -7.68 -16.63 -2.38
C VAL A 231 -8.64 -16.54 -3.56
N ASP A 232 -9.70 -17.35 -3.53
CA ASP A 232 -10.78 -17.28 -4.51
C ASP A 232 -11.88 -16.35 -3.99
N MET A 233 -12.12 -15.25 -4.70
CA MET A 233 -13.16 -14.29 -4.37
C MET A 233 -14.44 -14.62 -5.10
N GLN A 234 -15.52 -14.75 -4.33
CA GLN A 234 -16.88 -14.89 -4.84
C GLN A 234 -17.66 -13.61 -4.51
N PRO A 235 -18.70 -13.26 -5.28
CA PRO A 235 -19.55 -12.14 -4.92
C PRO A 235 -20.09 -12.35 -3.51
N SER A 236 -19.68 -11.48 -2.57
CA SER A 236 -20.32 -11.44 -1.27
C SER A 236 -21.73 -10.87 -1.49
N GLY A 237 -22.75 -11.51 -0.97
CA GLY A 237 -24.14 -11.04 -1.11
C GLY A 237 -24.42 -9.65 -0.51
N GLU A 238 -23.40 -8.98 -0.01
CA GLU A 238 -23.39 -7.59 0.46
C GLU A 238 -22.78 -6.71 -0.64
N VAL A 239 -23.56 -6.48 -1.68
CA VAL A 239 -23.28 -5.42 -2.66
C VAL A 239 -23.38 -4.10 -1.89
N VAL A 240 -22.26 -3.39 -1.68
CA VAL A 240 -22.32 -1.97 -1.32
C VAL A 240 -23.03 -1.28 -2.48
N SER A 241 -24.33 -1.09 -2.32
CA SER A 241 -25.20 -0.42 -3.28
C SER A 241 -24.58 0.93 -3.62
N SER A 242 -24.10 1.09 -4.84
CA SER A 242 -23.91 2.39 -5.44
C SER A 242 -25.31 3.02 -5.55
N ARG A 243 -25.77 3.69 -4.50
CA ARG A 243 -26.93 4.57 -4.64
C ARG A 243 -26.46 5.74 -5.47
N ASP A 244 -26.90 5.73 -6.72
CA ASP A 244 -26.88 6.88 -7.59
C ASP A 244 -27.66 8.02 -6.91
N ASN A 245 -27.00 9.15 -6.77
CA ASN A 245 -27.61 10.48 -6.74
C ASN A 245 -26.73 11.42 -7.52
#